data_927969c43849696d87dbe1786b2de40f
#
_entry.id   927969c43849696d87dbe1786b2de40f
#
_cell.length_a   1.000
_cell.length_b   1.000
_cell.length_c   1.000
_cell.angle_alpha   90.00
_cell.angle_beta   90.00
_cell.angle_gamma   90.00
#
_symmetry.space_group_name_H-M   'P 1'
#
loop_
_entity.id
_entity.type
_entity.pdbx_description
1 polymer ?
#
loop_
_entity_poly.entity_id
_entity_poly.type
_entity_poly.pdbx_seq_one_letter_code
_entity_poly.pdbx_strand_id
1 'polypeptide(L)'
;SNAKVYVQKETGVTFKDVAGEDEAKESLTEIVDFLHNPGKYTKIGAKLPKGALLVGPPGTGKTLLAKAVAGEAKVPFFSLSGSDFVEMFVGVGASRVRDLFKQAQQSAPCIIFIDEVDAIGKSRDSRLGGNDEREQTLNQLLSEMDGFDSSKGLLVMAATNRREILDPALLRPGRFDRRIIVDKPDLKGRVQILKVHSKDVKLDETVDFEEIALATSGAVGADLANMMNEAAITAVKNGRKAVSQKDLFEAVELVLVGKEKKDRILSQEERQIVSYHEVGHALVSALQKDSEPVQKITIVPRTAGKVSIKLVDGDELIGVDLTSGEDEVMLFS
;
A
#
# COMPACT_ATOMS: atom_id res chain seq x y z
N SER A 1 -14.41 5.32 -25.44
CA SER A 1 -13.73 5.65 -24.17
C SER A 1 -12.34 5.01 -24.21
N ASN A 2 -11.31 5.83 -24.37
CA ASN A 2 -9.93 5.36 -24.48
C ASN A 2 -9.42 5.03 -23.06
N ALA A 3 -9.00 3.80 -22.79
CA ALA A 3 -8.16 3.54 -21.65
C ALA A 3 -6.88 4.33 -21.84
N LYS A 4 -6.63 5.20 -20.89
CA LYS A 4 -5.54 6.16 -21.01
C LYS A 4 -4.26 5.48 -20.54
N VAL A 5 -3.36 5.23 -21.49
CA VAL A 5 -1.94 5.06 -21.16
C VAL A 5 -1.45 6.42 -20.70
N TYR A 6 -1.08 6.54 -19.43
CA TYR A 6 -0.47 7.76 -18.92
C TYR A 6 1.03 7.69 -19.15
N VAL A 7 1.54 8.61 -19.92
CA VAL A 7 2.98 8.76 -20.15
C VAL A 7 3.46 10.00 -19.40
N GLN A 8 4.40 9.80 -18.49
CA GLN A 8 5.13 10.88 -17.83
C GLN A 8 6.59 10.81 -18.25
N LYS A 9 7.09 11.82 -18.92
CA LYS A 9 8.53 11.93 -19.29
C LYS A 9 9.40 11.99 -18.03
N GLU A 10 8.93 12.67 -17.01
CA GLU A 10 9.53 12.79 -15.69
C GLU A 10 8.43 12.68 -14.63
N THR A 11 8.61 11.82 -13.64
CA THR A 11 7.60 11.67 -12.57
C THR A 11 7.69 12.77 -11.54
N GLY A 12 8.85 13.40 -11.38
CA GLY A 12 9.12 14.37 -10.33
C GLY A 12 9.15 13.77 -8.92
N VAL A 13 8.99 12.46 -8.78
CA VAL A 13 8.96 11.73 -7.51
C VAL A 13 10.29 11.02 -7.30
N THR A 14 10.85 11.14 -6.11
CA THR A 14 12.09 10.45 -5.71
C THR A 14 11.87 9.64 -4.44
N PHE A 15 12.86 8.86 -4.01
CA PHE A 15 12.78 8.12 -2.74
C PHE A 15 12.64 9.02 -1.51
N LYS A 16 13.00 10.31 -1.61
CA LYS A 16 12.72 11.29 -0.57
C LYS A 16 11.24 11.55 -0.34
N ASP A 17 10.41 11.36 -1.37
CA ASP A 17 8.97 11.52 -1.30
C ASP A 17 8.27 10.26 -0.77
N VAL A 18 8.98 9.14 -0.70
CA VAL A 18 8.49 7.89 -0.13
C VAL A 18 8.98 7.77 1.31
N ALA A 19 8.06 7.87 2.24
CA ALA A 19 8.36 7.74 3.67
C ALA A 19 8.47 6.26 4.05
N GLY A 20 9.49 5.90 4.81
CA GLY A 20 9.73 4.52 5.22
C GLY A 20 10.13 3.61 4.05
N GLU A 21 9.71 2.33 4.11
CA GLU A 21 9.95 1.31 3.08
C GLU A 21 11.44 1.11 2.76
N ASP A 22 12.31 1.15 3.77
CA ASP A 22 13.76 1.12 3.61
C ASP A 22 14.26 -0.15 2.91
N GLU A 23 13.68 -1.31 3.23
CA GLU A 23 14.03 -2.59 2.58
C GLU A 23 13.62 -2.61 1.11
N ALA A 24 12.41 -2.11 0.80
CA ALA A 24 11.94 -2.02 -0.58
C ALA A 24 12.80 -1.04 -1.40
N LYS A 25 13.14 0.10 -0.83
CA LYS A 25 14.04 1.09 -1.45
C LYS A 25 15.42 0.51 -1.73
N GLU A 26 15.98 -0.21 -0.77
CA GLU A 26 17.30 -0.88 -0.94
C GLU A 26 17.25 -1.89 -2.09
N SER A 27 16.24 -2.74 -2.14
CA SER A 27 16.02 -3.71 -3.22
C SER A 27 15.88 -3.05 -4.59
N LEU A 28 15.35 -1.84 -4.64
CA LEU A 28 15.12 -1.08 -5.87
C LEU A 28 16.32 -0.22 -6.30
N THR A 29 17.25 0.06 -5.40
CA THR A 29 18.43 0.91 -5.69
C THR A 29 19.30 0.32 -6.82
N GLU A 30 19.50 -0.98 -6.84
CA GLU A 30 20.22 -1.67 -7.91
C GLU A 30 19.52 -1.52 -9.27
N ILE A 31 18.21 -1.61 -9.27
CA ILE A 31 17.37 -1.41 -10.47
C ILE A 31 17.47 0.03 -10.97
N VAL A 32 17.46 1.00 -10.07
CA VAL A 32 17.64 2.42 -10.41
C VAL A 32 18.99 2.63 -11.07
N ASP A 33 20.07 2.10 -10.50
CA ASP A 33 21.42 2.23 -11.07
C ASP A 33 21.51 1.59 -12.47
N PHE A 34 20.90 0.43 -12.64
CA PHE A 34 20.84 -0.23 -13.96
C PHE A 34 20.10 0.62 -15.00
N LEU A 35 18.93 1.14 -14.65
CA LEU A 35 18.12 1.98 -15.55
C LEU A 35 18.83 3.29 -15.90
N HIS A 36 19.55 3.86 -14.94
CA HIS A 36 20.29 5.10 -15.14
C HIS A 36 21.52 4.90 -16.06
N ASN A 37 22.17 3.75 -15.96
CA ASN A 37 23.37 3.44 -16.72
C ASN A 37 23.41 1.96 -17.19
N PRO A 38 22.52 1.58 -18.12
CA PRO A 38 22.40 0.18 -18.55
C PRO A 38 23.69 -0.36 -19.21
N GLY A 39 24.46 0.49 -19.90
CA GLY A 39 25.69 0.10 -20.56
C GLY A 39 26.77 -0.45 -19.61
N LYS A 40 26.81 0.04 -18.38
CA LYS A 40 27.73 -0.44 -17.33
C LYS A 40 27.54 -1.94 -17.05
N TYR A 41 26.31 -2.38 -17.04
CA TYR A 41 25.92 -3.77 -16.74
C TYR A 41 26.02 -4.68 -17.96
N THR A 42 25.58 -4.20 -19.12
CA THR A 42 25.58 -5.00 -20.35
C THR A 42 26.98 -5.32 -20.87
N LYS A 43 27.97 -4.44 -20.65
CA LYS A 43 29.37 -4.66 -21.04
C LYS A 43 30.00 -5.91 -20.41
N ILE A 44 29.58 -6.27 -19.20
CA ILE A 44 30.05 -7.48 -18.50
C ILE A 44 29.06 -8.66 -18.61
N GLY A 45 28.01 -8.52 -19.41
CA GLY A 45 27.00 -9.56 -19.60
C GLY A 45 25.92 -9.64 -18.53
N ALA A 46 25.84 -8.66 -17.64
CA ALA A 46 24.75 -8.60 -16.67
C ALA A 46 23.42 -8.27 -17.35
N LYS A 47 22.36 -8.93 -16.92
CA LYS A 47 21.02 -8.73 -17.44
C LYS A 47 20.11 -8.12 -16.39
N LEU A 48 19.37 -7.07 -16.78
CA LEU A 48 18.29 -6.50 -15.95
C LEU A 48 17.17 -7.54 -15.82
N PRO A 49 16.58 -7.72 -14.63
CA PRO A 49 15.31 -8.40 -14.52
C PRO A 49 14.28 -7.74 -15.43
N LYS A 50 13.51 -8.54 -16.16
CA LYS A 50 12.47 -8.01 -17.05
C LYS A 50 11.30 -7.44 -16.28
N GLY A 51 10.96 -8.06 -15.14
CA GLY A 51 9.82 -7.67 -14.34
C GLY A 51 10.10 -7.66 -12.85
N ALA A 52 9.54 -6.66 -12.16
CA ALA A 52 9.53 -6.54 -10.71
C ALA A 52 8.09 -6.41 -10.22
N LEU A 53 7.71 -7.26 -9.27
CA LEU A 53 6.37 -7.28 -8.69
C LEU A 53 6.39 -6.65 -7.29
N LEU A 54 5.64 -5.58 -7.11
CA LEU A 54 5.39 -4.95 -5.82
C LEU A 54 4.17 -5.60 -5.17
N VAL A 55 4.37 -6.20 -4.01
CA VAL A 55 3.32 -6.95 -3.30
C VAL A 55 3.09 -6.32 -1.93
N GLY A 56 1.86 -6.02 -1.62
CA GLY A 56 1.50 -5.50 -0.31
C GLY A 56 0.05 -5.06 -0.22
N PRO A 57 -0.42 -4.78 1.01
CA PRO A 57 -1.78 -4.32 1.22
C PRO A 57 -2.11 -3.06 0.40
N PRO A 58 -3.39 -2.81 0.10
CA PRO A 58 -3.78 -1.57 -0.55
C PRO A 58 -3.41 -0.35 0.29
N GLY A 59 -3.04 0.75 -0.36
CA GLY A 59 -2.71 2.00 0.31
C GLY A 59 -1.30 2.08 0.92
N THR A 60 -0.42 1.11 0.67
CA THR A 60 0.97 1.11 1.16
C THR A 60 1.94 1.92 0.30
N GLY A 61 1.48 2.51 -0.81
CA GLY A 61 2.29 3.39 -1.65
C GLY A 61 3.06 2.70 -2.76
N LYS A 62 2.59 1.56 -3.26
CA LYS A 62 3.23 0.82 -4.36
C LYS A 62 3.38 1.66 -5.63
N THR A 63 2.34 2.39 -6.01
CA THR A 63 2.37 3.29 -7.17
C THR A 63 3.38 4.41 -6.99
N LEU A 64 3.40 5.04 -5.81
CA LEU A 64 4.36 6.09 -5.48
C LEU A 64 5.80 5.58 -5.53
N LEU A 65 6.03 4.38 -5.02
CA LEU A 65 7.34 3.73 -5.05
C LEU A 65 7.81 3.47 -6.48
N ALA A 66 6.94 2.98 -7.36
CA ALA A 66 7.25 2.78 -8.78
C ALA A 66 7.60 4.12 -9.48
N LYS A 67 6.83 5.17 -9.21
CA LYS A 67 7.14 6.53 -9.70
C LYS A 67 8.48 7.04 -9.18
N ALA A 68 8.80 6.75 -7.93
CA ALA A 68 10.07 7.13 -7.32
C ALA A 68 11.26 6.44 -8.01
N VAL A 69 11.13 5.16 -8.38
CA VAL A 69 12.15 4.45 -9.16
C VAL A 69 12.41 5.15 -10.49
N ALA A 70 11.35 5.50 -11.21
CA ALA A 70 11.46 6.23 -12.47
C ALA A 70 12.11 7.62 -12.28
N GLY A 71 11.74 8.33 -11.23
CA GLY A 71 12.30 9.65 -10.91
C GLY A 71 13.77 9.60 -10.51
N GLU A 72 14.16 8.63 -9.70
CA GLU A 72 15.57 8.41 -9.36
C GLU A 72 16.41 8.03 -10.58
N ALA A 73 15.90 7.17 -11.44
CA ALA A 73 16.58 6.75 -12.66
C ALA A 73 16.49 7.80 -13.79
N LYS A 74 15.66 8.82 -13.64
CA LYS A 74 15.40 9.88 -14.65
C LYS A 74 14.96 9.30 -15.99
N VAL A 75 14.03 8.36 -15.96
CA VAL A 75 13.48 7.69 -17.14
C VAL A 75 11.98 7.94 -17.27
N PRO A 76 11.42 7.86 -18.48
CA PRO A 76 9.98 7.93 -18.69
C PRO A 76 9.22 6.81 -17.97
N PHE A 77 7.98 7.13 -17.58
CA PHE A 77 7.09 6.25 -16.84
C PHE A 77 5.77 6.08 -17.61
N PHE A 78 5.50 4.85 -18.03
CA PHE A 78 4.25 4.46 -18.66
C PHE A 78 3.39 3.73 -17.65
N SER A 79 2.19 4.19 -17.42
CA SER A 79 1.34 3.60 -16.39
C SER A 79 0.00 3.13 -16.96
N LEU A 80 -0.46 2.02 -16.43
CA LEU A 80 -1.65 1.32 -16.86
C LEU A 80 -2.28 0.63 -15.65
N SER A 81 -3.61 0.65 -15.55
CA SER A 81 -4.32 -0.14 -14.55
C SER A 81 -4.90 -1.41 -15.16
N GLY A 82 -4.68 -2.55 -14.50
CA GLY A 82 -5.27 -3.82 -14.91
C GLY A 82 -6.79 -3.79 -14.90
N SER A 83 -7.40 -3.02 -14.01
CA SER A 83 -8.86 -2.84 -13.94
C SER A 83 -9.44 -2.16 -15.20
N ASP A 84 -8.66 -1.33 -15.89
CA ASP A 84 -9.09 -0.69 -17.14
C ASP A 84 -9.33 -1.67 -18.29
N PHE A 85 -8.82 -2.89 -18.17
CA PHE A 85 -9.01 -3.93 -19.19
C PHE A 85 -10.25 -4.80 -18.96
N VAL A 86 -10.81 -4.81 -17.77
CA VAL A 86 -11.92 -5.68 -17.39
C VAL A 86 -13.25 -5.25 -18.03
N GLU A 87 -13.38 -3.98 -18.37
CA GLU A 87 -14.60 -3.37 -18.94
C GLU A 87 -14.58 -3.20 -20.45
N MET A 88 -13.60 -3.81 -21.13
CA MET A 88 -13.40 -3.59 -22.56
C MET A 88 -14.02 -4.66 -23.45
N PHE A 89 -14.30 -4.27 -24.72
CA PHE A 89 -14.72 -5.17 -25.76
C PHE A 89 -13.60 -6.16 -26.16
N VAL A 90 -13.99 -7.35 -26.60
CA VAL A 90 -13.09 -8.45 -26.99
C VAL A 90 -11.96 -7.98 -27.90
N GLY A 91 -10.72 -8.30 -27.56
CA GLY A 91 -9.51 -8.01 -28.34
C GLY A 91 -8.91 -6.63 -28.16
N VAL A 92 -9.61 -5.70 -27.50
CA VAL A 92 -9.09 -4.33 -27.27
C VAL A 92 -7.98 -4.31 -26.22
N GLY A 93 -8.11 -5.12 -25.17
CA GLY A 93 -7.11 -5.24 -24.12
C GLY A 93 -5.75 -5.71 -24.64
N ALA A 94 -5.74 -6.77 -25.42
CA ALA A 94 -4.51 -7.32 -26.02
C ALA A 94 -3.83 -6.30 -26.96
N SER A 95 -4.60 -5.62 -27.80
CA SER A 95 -4.09 -4.57 -28.68
C SER A 95 -3.42 -3.44 -27.92
N ARG A 96 -3.99 -3.02 -26.79
CA ARG A 96 -3.42 -1.95 -25.96
C ARG A 96 -2.13 -2.35 -25.25
N VAL A 97 -2.07 -3.57 -24.75
CA VAL A 97 -0.82 -4.12 -24.20
C VAL A 97 0.28 -4.07 -25.24
N ARG A 98 -0.02 -4.52 -26.46
CA ARG A 98 0.91 -4.47 -27.58
C ARG A 98 1.38 -3.06 -27.91
N ASP A 99 0.47 -2.11 -28.02
CA ASP A 99 0.77 -0.72 -28.33
C ASP A 99 1.60 -0.06 -27.21
N LEU A 100 1.29 -0.36 -25.96
CA LEU A 100 2.05 0.12 -24.80
C LEU A 100 3.50 -0.34 -24.85
N PHE A 101 3.75 -1.64 -25.08
CA PHE A 101 5.10 -2.18 -25.15
C PHE A 101 5.87 -1.61 -26.35
N LYS A 102 5.20 -1.44 -27.49
CA LYS A 102 5.79 -0.82 -28.67
C LYS A 102 6.28 0.59 -28.39
N GLN A 103 5.43 1.43 -27.77
CA GLN A 103 5.78 2.81 -27.41
C GLN A 103 6.92 2.85 -26.37
N ALA A 104 6.85 1.97 -25.36
CA ALA A 104 7.86 1.91 -24.33
C ALA A 104 9.22 1.48 -24.86
N GLN A 105 9.26 0.50 -25.76
CA GLN A 105 10.52 0.07 -26.41
C GLN A 105 11.18 1.20 -27.22
N GLN A 106 10.39 2.07 -27.82
CA GLN A 106 10.90 3.25 -28.54
C GLN A 106 11.45 4.34 -27.60
N SER A 107 11.01 4.32 -26.34
CA SER A 107 11.37 5.30 -25.31
C SER A 107 12.39 4.77 -24.29
N ALA A 108 12.89 3.54 -24.48
CA ALA A 108 13.86 2.95 -23.57
C ALA A 108 15.16 3.79 -23.46
N PRO A 109 15.75 3.93 -22.27
CA PRO A 109 15.36 3.31 -21.01
C PRO A 109 14.08 3.93 -20.43
N CYS A 110 13.18 3.08 -19.91
CA CYS A 110 11.90 3.52 -19.31
C CYS A 110 11.32 2.43 -18.41
N ILE A 111 10.25 2.78 -17.72
CA ILE A 111 9.47 1.85 -16.90
C ILE A 111 8.05 1.77 -17.44
N ILE A 112 7.53 0.54 -17.57
CA ILE A 112 6.10 0.26 -17.67
C ILE A 112 5.62 -0.14 -16.27
N PHE A 113 4.59 0.53 -15.76
CA PHE A 113 3.96 0.19 -14.51
C PHE A 113 2.52 -0.27 -14.73
N ILE A 114 2.20 -1.49 -14.28
CA ILE A 114 0.88 -2.08 -14.34
C ILE A 114 0.34 -2.18 -12.91
N ASP A 115 -0.58 -1.30 -12.58
CA ASP A 115 -1.27 -1.37 -11.30
C ASP A 115 -2.38 -2.42 -11.34
N GLU A 116 -2.72 -2.98 -10.19
CA GLU A 116 -3.79 -3.99 -10.10
C GLU A 116 -3.64 -5.12 -11.14
N VAL A 117 -2.44 -5.66 -11.27
CA VAL A 117 -2.13 -6.69 -12.28
C VAL A 117 -2.97 -7.97 -12.11
N ASP A 118 -3.45 -8.23 -10.90
CA ASP A 118 -4.37 -9.33 -10.59
C ASP A 118 -5.72 -9.21 -11.32
N ALA A 119 -6.12 -8.02 -11.76
CA ALA A 119 -7.32 -7.86 -12.57
C ALA A 119 -7.24 -8.57 -13.92
N ILE A 120 -6.05 -8.67 -14.51
CA ILE A 120 -5.80 -9.38 -15.76
C ILE A 120 -5.08 -10.71 -15.59
N GLY A 121 -4.37 -10.87 -14.48
CA GLY A 121 -3.50 -12.02 -14.20
C GLY A 121 -4.00 -12.95 -13.11
N LYS A 122 -5.29 -12.99 -12.82
CA LYS A 122 -5.86 -13.89 -11.83
C LYS A 122 -5.80 -15.34 -12.29
N SER A 123 -5.39 -16.25 -11.39
CA SER A 123 -5.34 -17.69 -11.65
C SER A 123 -6.71 -18.26 -12.02
N ARG A 124 -6.68 -19.27 -12.87
CA ARG A 124 -7.86 -19.99 -13.38
C ARG A 124 -8.43 -20.98 -12.36
N ASP A 125 -8.93 -20.50 -11.24
CA ASP A 125 -9.78 -21.34 -10.39
C ASP A 125 -11.22 -21.22 -10.86
N SER A 126 -11.53 -21.81 -12.03
CA SER A 126 -12.83 -21.55 -12.63
C SER A 126 -13.48 -22.75 -13.26
N ARG A 127 -14.51 -23.17 -12.62
CA ARG A 127 -15.57 -24.03 -13.17
C ARG A 127 -16.69 -23.23 -13.87
N LEU A 128 -16.53 -21.94 -14.12
CA LEU A 128 -17.54 -21.09 -14.77
C LEU A 128 -16.87 -20.23 -15.84
N GLY A 129 -17.24 -20.46 -17.08
CA GLY A 129 -16.94 -19.80 -18.33
C GLY A 129 -15.99 -18.62 -18.28
N GLY A 130 -14.75 -18.84 -18.71
CA GLY A 130 -13.72 -17.82 -18.67
C GLY A 130 -14.09 -16.61 -19.51
N ASN A 131 -13.72 -15.44 -19.00
CA ASN A 131 -13.66 -14.23 -19.79
C ASN A 131 -12.52 -14.40 -20.81
N ASP A 132 -12.83 -14.83 -22.03
CA ASP A 132 -11.87 -15.02 -23.12
C ASP A 132 -10.96 -13.80 -23.31
N GLU A 133 -11.49 -12.63 -23.03
CA GLU A 133 -10.80 -11.35 -23.16
C GLU A 133 -9.71 -11.15 -22.12
N ARG A 134 -9.97 -11.47 -20.86
CA ARG A 134 -8.95 -11.40 -19.78
C ARG A 134 -7.81 -12.36 -20.10
N GLU A 135 -8.12 -13.54 -20.57
CA GLU A 135 -7.13 -14.54 -20.96
C GLU A 135 -6.31 -14.09 -22.16
N GLN A 136 -6.92 -13.48 -23.16
CA GLN A 136 -6.21 -12.92 -24.31
C GLN A 136 -5.29 -11.77 -23.88
N THR A 137 -5.74 -10.89 -23.00
CA THR A 137 -4.93 -9.80 -22.47
C THR A 137 -3.74 -10.33 -21.66
N LEU A 138 -3.96 -11.31 -20.80
CA LEU A 138 -2.89 -11.97 -20.05
C LEU A 138 -1.87 -12.63 -20.97
N ASN A 139 -2.32 -13.39 -21.96
CA ASN A 139 -1.45 -14.06 -22.92
C ASN A 139 -0.64 -13.04 -23.74
N GLN A 140 -1.24 -11.91 -24.10
CA GLN A 140 -0.51 -10.83 -24.78
C GLN A 140 0.55 -10.22 -23.87
N LEU A 141 0.24 -9.98 -22.60
CA LEU A 141 1.22 -9.49 -21.61
C LEU A 141 2.39 -10.47 -21.47
N LEU A 142 2.13 -11.75 -21.33
CA LEU A 142 3.16 -12.79 -21.24
C LEU A 142 4.04 -12.83 -22.49
N SER A 143 3.42 -12.74 -23.67
CA SER A 143 4.13 -12.69 -24.94
C SER A 143 5.04 -11.46 -25.06
N GLU A 144 4.56 -10.28 -24.67
CA GLU A 144 5.35 -9.05 -24.66
C GLU A 144 6.48 -9.12 -23.65
N MET A 145 6.24 -9.69 -22.46
CA MET A 145 7.29 -9.91 -21.45
C MET A 145 8.41 -10.82 -21.96
N ASP A 146 8.07 -11.86 -22.70
CA ASP A 146 9.06 -12.79 -23.27
C ASP A 146 9.80 -12.20 -24.47
N GLY A 147 9.20 -11.25 -25.18
CA GLY A 147 9.66 -10.77 -26.48
C GLY A 147 10.55 -9.53 -26.45
N PHE A 148 10.58 -8.72 -25.38
CA PHE A 148 11.37 -7.51 -25.38
C PHE A 148 12.82 -7.75 -24.91
N ASP A 149 13.71 -6.89 -25.40
CA ASP A 149 15.13 -6.89 -25.01
C ASP A 149 15.34 -5.99 -23.76
N SER A 150 15.64 -6.61 -22.62
CA SER A 150 15.89 -5.89 -21.36
C SER A 150 17.23 -5.11 -21.38
N SER A 151 18.14 -5.42 -22.29
CA SER A 151 19.45 -4.73 -22.38
C SER A 151 19.32 -3.24 -22.72
N LYS A 152 18.21 -2.84 -23.33
CA LYS A 152 17.91 -1.43 -23.64
C LYS A 152 17.38 -0.62 -22.45
N GLY A 153 17.22 -1.25 -21.28
CA GLY A 153 16.77 -0.59 -20.07
C GLY A 153 15.25 -0.50 -19.93
N LEU A 154 14.49 -1.36 -20.59
CA LEU A 154 13.05 -1.49 -20.34
C LEU A 154 12.82 -2.40 -19.13
N LEU A 155 12.13 -1.89 -18.12
CA LEU A 155 11.67 -2.63 -16.96
C LEU A 155 10.15 -2.58 -16.88
N VAL A 156 9.51 -3.72 -16.65
CA VAL A 156 8.10 -3.79 -16.33
C VAL A 156 7.94 -3.97 -14.82
N MET A 157 7.29 -3.02 -14.17
CA MET A 157 6.88 -3.14 -12.78
C MET A 157 5.38 -3.39 -12.71
N ALA A 158 4.95 -4.24 -11.81
CA ALA A 158 3.55 -4.47 -11.54
C ALA A 158 3.27 -4.41 -10.06
N ALA A 159 2.04 -4.07 -9.69
CA ALA A 159 1.59 -4.06 -8.31
C ALA A 159 0.37 -4.95 -8.12
N THR A 160 0.34 -5.65 -7.00
CA THR A 160 -0.81 -6.44 -6.56
C THR A 160 -0.97 -6.36 -5.04
N ASN A 161 -2.20 -6.39 -4.59
CA ASN A 161 -2.50 -6.55 -3.17
C ASN A 161 -2.45 -8.02 -2.72
N ARG A 162 -2.54 -8.96 -3.67
CA ARG A 162 -2.75 -10.39 -3.41
C ARG A 162 -1.97 -11.24 -4.41
N ARG A 163 -0.72 -11.55 -4.06
CA ARG A 163 0.14 -12.40 -4.90
C ARG A 163 -0.43 -13.80 -5.12
N GLU A 164 -1.07 -14.37 -4.11
CA GLU A 164 -1.56 -15.74 -4.09
C GLU A 164 -2.65 -16.02 -5.15
N ILE A 165 -3.30 -14.98 -5.67
CA ILE A 165 -4.33 -15.12 -6.71
C ILE A 165 -3.79 -14.98 -8.13
N LEU A 166 -2.51 -14.60 -8.29
CA LEU A 166 -1.90 -14.45 -9.60
C LEU A 166 -1.68 -15.79 -10.30
N ASP A 167 -1.85 -15.80 -11.62
CA ASP A 167 -1.48 -16.95 -12.45
C ASP A 167 0.02 -17.23 -12.30
N PRO A 168 0.42 -18.47 -11.99
CA PRO A 168 1.82 -18.83 -11.84
C PRO A 168 2.69 -18.49 -13.05
N ALA A 169 2.09 -18.43 -14.24
CA ALA A 169 2.79 -18.05 -15.47
C ALA A 169 3.42 -16.65 -15.40
N LEU A 170 2.79 -15.70 -14.67
CA LEU A 170 3.34 -14.35 -14.44
C LEU A 170 4.60 -14.36 -13.59
N LEU A 171 4.76 -15.35 -12.72
CA LEU A 171 5.83 -15.44 -11.74
C LEU A 171 7.03 -16.27 -12.20
N ARG A 172 6.99 -16.80 -13.43
CA ARG A 172 8.09 -17.60 -13.99
C ARG A 172 9.33 -16.76 -14.24
N PRO A 173 10.54 -17.39 -14.25
CA PRO A 173 11.77 -16.71 -14.62
C PRO A 173 11.66 -15.99 -15.98
N GLY A 174 12.21 -14.78 -16.04
CA GLY A 174 12.11 -13.91 -17.21
C GLY A 174 10.82 -13.09 -17.32
N ARG A 175 9.93 -13.20 -16.33
CA ARG A 175 8.72 -12.39 -16.19
C ARG A 175 8.78 -11.60 -14.89
N PHE A 176 7.76 -11.64 -14.02
CA PHE A 176 7.79 -10.99 -12.70
C PHE A 176 8.49 -11.89 -11.66
N ASP A 177 9.74 -12.16 -11.87
CA ASP A 177 10.55 -13.04 -11.05
C ASP A 177 11.22 -12.33 -9.86
N ARG A 178 11.36 -11.01 -9.91
CA ARG A 178 11.80 -10.21 -8.77
C ARG A 178 10.61 -9.70 -8.00
N ARG A 179 10.54 -10.03 -6.72
CA ARG A 179 9.46 -9.62 -5.82
C ARG A 179 9.96 -8.69 -4.76
N ILE A 180 9.19 -7.64 -4.54
CA ILE A 180 9.47 -6.60 -3.56
C ILE A 180 8.23 -6.47 -2.68
N ILE A 181 8.39 -6.75 -1.39
CA ILE A 181 7.33 -6.62 -0.42
C ILE A 181 7.25 -5.17 0.03
N VAL A 182 6.07 -4.59 -0.11
CA VAL A 182 5.73 -3.24 0.36
C VAL A 182 4.73 -3.40 1.49
N ASP A 183 5.25 -3.52 2.70
CA ASP A 183 4.48 -3.86 3.88
C ASP A 183 3.83 -2.61 4.52
N LYS A 184 2.95 -2.85 5.50
CA LYS A 184 2.43 -1.79 6.36
C LYS A 184 3.59 -1.11 7.09
N PRO A 185 3.55 0.22 7.25
CA PRO A 185 4.63 0.92 7.94
C PRO A 185 4.67 0.55 9.43
N ASP A 186 5.88 0.43 9.95
CA ASP A 186 6.15 0.35 11.38
C ASP A 186 5.95 1.71 12.05
N LEU A 187 6.17 1.80 13.37
CA LEU A 187 6.02 3.04 14.13
C LEU A 187 6.84 4.19 13.53
N LYS A 188 8.11 3.95 13.25
CA LYS A 188 9.01 4.95 12.66
C LYS A 188 8.54 5.37 11.28
N GLY A 189 8.11 4.43 10.47
CA GLY A 189 7.54 4.68 9.14
C GLY A 189 6.27 5.52 9.21
N ARG A 190 5.38 5.26 10.17
CA ARG A 190 4.16 6.06 10.35
C ARG A 190 4.47 7.50 10.75
N VAL A 191 5.43 7.73 11.64
CA VAL A 191 5.90 9.08 11.97
C VAL A 191 6.42 9.81 10.73
N GLN A 192 7.23 9.16 9.92
CA GLN A 192 7.77 9.73 8.69
C GLN A 192 6.66 10.08 7.68
N ILE A 193 5.68 9.19 7.51
CA ILE A 193 4.52 9.42 6.64
C ILE A 193 3.71 10.63 7.11
N LEU A 194 3.43 10.73 8.40
CA LEU A 194 2.73 11.89 8.98
C LEU A 194 3.49 13.19 8.73
N LYS A 195 4.81 13.18 8.88
CA LYS A 195 5.66 14.34 8.58
C LYS A 195 5.60 14.75 7.11
N VAL A 196 5.62 13.79 6.19
CA VAL A 196 5.52 14.07 4.75
C VAL A 196 4.18 14.70 4.40
N HIS A 197 3.07 14.16 4.90
CA HIS A 197 1.72 14.66 4.61
C HIS A 197 1.36 15.95 5.37
N SER A 198 2.17 16.35 6.35
CA SER A 198 1.97 17.60 7.09
C SER A 198 2.75 18.80 6.53
N LYS A 199 3.56 18.63 5.50
CA LYS A 199 4.41 19.71 4.95
C LYS A 199 3.65 20.98 4.61
N ASP A 200 2.45 20.85 4.05
CA ASP A 200 1.60 21.98 3.64
C ASP A 200 0.45 22.23 4.62
N VAL A 201 0.47 21.59 5.78
CA VAL A 201 -0.54 21.72 6.82
C VAL A 201 0.00 22.56 7.95
N LYS A 202 -0.77 23.56 8.38
CA LYS A 202 -0.42 24.34 9.59
C LYS A 202 -0.77 23.53 10.82
N LEU A 203 0.25 23.26 11.62
CA LEU A 203 0.15 22.53 12.89
C LEU A 203 0.35 23.51 14.06
N ASP A 204 -0.40 23.32 15.13
CA ASP A 204 -0.11 24.01 16.38
C ASP A 204 0.95 23.28 17.23
N GLU A 205 1.31 23.87 18.36
CA GLU A 205 2.35 23.34 19.25
C GLU A 205 1.94 22.06 20.00
N THR A 206 0.66 21.69 19.97
CA THR A 206 0.17 20.47 20.65
C THR A 206 0.47 19.18 19.88
N VAL A 207 0.81 19.29 18.60
CA VAL A 207 0.95 18.12 17.71
C VAL A 207 2.20 17.32 18.06
N ASP A 208 2.00 16.03 18.36
CA ASP A 208 3.02 15.02 18.56
C ASP A 208 2.74 13.81 17.66
N PHE A 209 3.55 13.65 16.62
CA PHE A 209 3.37 12.58 15.66
C PHE A 209 3.73 11.20 16.20
N GLU A 210 4.60 11.10 17.19
CA GLU A 210 4.91 9.80 17.81
C GLU A 210 3.69 9.24 18.54
N GLU A 211 2.98 10.09 19.27
CA GLU A 211 1.75 9.71 19.96
C GLU A 211 0.65 9.28 18.96
N ILE A 212 0.50 10.02 17.87
CA ILE A 212 -0.45 9.64 16.80
C ILE A 212 -0.02 8.34 16.11
N ALA A 213 1.27 8.16 15.86
CA ALA A 213 1.78 6.92 15.26
C ALA A 213 1.55 5.70 16.16
N LEU A 214 1.71 5.84 17.48
CA LEU A 214 1.37 4.79 18.44
C LEU A 214 -0.13 4.42 18.39
N ALA A 215 -1.00 5.40 18.21
CA ALA A 215 -2.45 5.20 18.14
C ALA A 215 -2.92 4.65 16.79
N THR A 216 -2.05 4.54 15.80
CA THR A 216 -2.39 4.15 14.41
C THR A 216 -1.70 2.87 13.97
N SER A 217 -1.39 1.96 14.90
CA SER A 217 -0.82 0.66 14.57
C SER A 217 -1.68 -0.08 13.53
N GLY A 218 -1.04 -0.63 12.51
CA GLY A 218 -1.72 -1.30 11.39
C GLY A 218 -2.29 -0.37 10.32
N ALA A 219 -2.18 0.96 10.47
CA ALA A 219 -2.57 1.91 9.44
C ALA A 219 -1.59 1.87 8.26
N VAL A 220 -2.12 2.05 7.05
CA VAL A 220 -1.32 2.22 5.84
C VAL A 220 -1.11 3.70 5.53
N GLY A 221 -0.18 4.02 4.62
CA GLY A 221 0.13 5.40 4.26
C GLY A 221 -1.08 6.21 3.78
N ALA A 222 -1.97 5.60 3.02
CA ALA A 222 -3.21 6.23 2.56
C ALA A 222 -4.15 6.62 3.72
N ASP A 223 -4.23 5.78 4.76
CA ASP A 223 -5.02 6.09 5.96
C ASP A 223 -4.44 7.31 6.68
N LEU A 224 -3.12 7.37 6.86
CA LEU A 224 -2.43 8.47 7.53
C LEU A 224 -2.57 9.79 6.76
N ALA A 225 -2.48 9.74 5.44
CA ALA A 225 -2.73 10.90 4.58
C ALA A 225 -4.16 11.43 4.74
N ASN A 226 -5.13 10.52 4.75
CA ASN A 226 -6.54 10.86 4.95
C ASN A 226 -6.80 11.45 6.35
N MET A 227 -6.19 10.88 7.40
CA MET A 227 -6.26 11.44 8.76
C MET A 227 -5.77 12.88 8.82
N MET A 228 -4.66 13.19 8.18
CA MET A 228 -4.11 14.54 8.15
C MET A 228 -5.07 15.51 7.46
N ASN A 229 -5.66 15.12 6.35
CA ASN A 229 -6.65 15.91 5.65
C ASN A 229 -7.92 16.12 6.47
N GLU A 230 -8.46 15.07 7.08
CA GLU A 230 -9.65 15.16 7.94
C GLU A 230 -9.41 16.06 9.17
N ALA A 231 -8.22 15.98 9.77
CA ALA A 231 -7.84 16.86 10.88
C ALA A 231 -7.81 18.33 10.45
N ALA A 232 -7.29 18.62 9.26
CA ALA A 232 -7.28 19.97 8.70
C ALA A 232 -8.70 20.50 8.45
N ILE A 233 -9.58 19.67 7.90
CA ILE A 233 -10.99 20.02 7.68
C ILE A 233 -11.69 20.31 9.01
N THR A 234 -11.45 19.49 10.03
CA THR A 234 -12.01 19.68 11.38
C THR A 234 -11.56 21.00 12.00
N ALA A 235 -10.29 21.35 11.88
CA ALA A 235 -9.78 22.62 12.35
C ALA A 235 -10.49 23.83 11.72
N VAL A 236 -10.69 23.79 10.40
CA VAL A 236 -11.41 24.85 9.67
C VAL A 236 -12.87 24.92 10.09
N LYS A 237 -13.57 23.80 10.22
CA LYS A 237 -14.98 23.75 10.68
C LYS A 237 -15.16 24.36 12.07
N ASN A 238 -14.16 24.26 12.93
CA ASN A 238 -14.15 24.82 14.27
C ASN A 238 -13.55 26.25 14.33
N GLY A 239 -13.36 26.90 13.20
CA GLY A 239 -12.88 28.27 13.10
C GLY A 239 -11.40 28.44 13.50
N ARG A 240 -10.61 27.37 13.54
CA ARG A 240 -9.19 27.43 13.88
C ARG A 240 -8.32 27.49 12.62
N LYS A 241 -7.12 28.03 12.76
CA LYS A 241 -6.17 28.25 11.66
C LYS A 241 -5.03 27.24 11.64
N ALA A 242 -5.01 26.33 12.58
CA ALA A 242 -4.00 25.29 12.70
C ALA A 242 -4.61 24.00 13.26
N VAL A 243 -4.04 22.87 12.87
CA VAL A 243 -4.43 21.54 13.34
C VAL A 243 -3.85 21.31 14.73
N SER A 244 -4.68 20.84 15.65
CA SER A 244 -4.27 20.43 16.99
C SER A 244 -4.14 18.92 17.11
N GLN A 245 -3.49 18.45 18.18
CA GLN A 245 -3.41 17.03 18.50
C GLN A 245 -4.80 16.38 18.65
N LYS A 246 -5.74 17.12 19.23
CA LYS A 246 -7.13 16.67 19.37
C LYS A 246 -7.79 16.42 18.02
N ASP A 247 -7.55 17.27 17.04
CA ASP A 247 -8.08 17.09 15.68
C ASP A 247 -7.53 15.82 15.04
N LEU A 248 -6.26 15.52 15.24
CA LEU A 248 -5.62 14.31 14.76
C LEU A 248 -6.20 13.07 15.42
N PHE A 249 -6.42 13.07 16.73
CA PHE A 249 -7.06 11.93 17.41
C PHE A 249 -8.51 11.72 16.96
N GLU A 250 -9.28 12.77 16.73
CA GLU A 250 -10.62 12.68 16.16
C GLU A 250 -10.59 12.10 14.75
N ALA A 251 -9.60 12.48 13.94
CA ALA A 251 -9.38 11.93 12.61
C ALA A 251 -8.99 10.44 12.65
N VAL A 252 -8.18 10.01 13.61
CA VAL A 252 -7.87 8.60 13.84
C VAL A 252 -9.15 7.79 14.06
N GLU A 253 -10.02 8.27 14.93
CA GLU A 253 -11.33 7.65 15.19
C GLU A 253 -12.18 7.56 13.91
N LEU A 254 -12.27 8.65 13.18
CA LEU A 254 -13.08 8.73 11.98
C LEU A 254 -12.59 7.78 10.87
N VAL A 255 -11.29 7.76 10.62
CA VAL A 255 -10.71 7.03 9.49
C VAL A 255 -10.55 5.55 9.80
N LEU A 256 -9.95 5.18 10.92
CA LEU A 256 -9.74 3.77 11.26
C LEU A 256 -11.04 3.08 11.66
N VAL A 257 -11.85 3.74 12.48
CA VAL A 257 -13.15 3.24 12.95
C VAL A 257 -14.14 3.16 11.79
N GLY A 258 -14.17 4.16 10.93
CA GLY A 258 -15.05 4.22 9.77
C GLY A 258 -14.74 3.14 8.74
N LYS A 259 -13.45 2.80 8.54
CA LYS A 259 -13.01 1.74 7.64
C LYS A 259 -13.48 0.36 8.08
N GLU A 260 -13.42 0.10 9.38
CA GLU A 260 -13.83 -1.18 9.94
C GLU A 260 -15.35 -1.37 9.93
N LYS A 261 -16.15 -0.30 10.06
CA LYS A 261 -17.62 -0.36 9.95
C LYS A 261 -18.11 -0.83 8.57
N LYS A 262 -17.34 -0.63 7.51
CA LYS A 262 -17.72 -1.04 6.16
C LYS A 262 -17.54 -2.53 5.90
N ASP A 263 -16.73 -3.22 6.70
CA ASP A 263 -16.24 -4.54 6.36
C ASP A 263 -16.93 -5.71 7.09
N ARG A 264 -17.64 -5.50 8.23
CA ARG A 264 -18.28 -6.61 8.96
C ARG A 264 -19.40 -6.21 9.92
N ILE A 265 -20.53 -6.93 9.83
CA ILE A 265 -21.53 -7.01 10.90
C ILE A 265 -21.29 -8.33 11.63
N LEU A 266 -20.80 -8.29 12.88
CA LEU A 266 -20.59 -9.47 13.73
C LEU A 266 -21.81 -9.74 14.61
N SER A 267 -22.10 -11.02 14.84
CA SER A 267 -23.07 -11.42 15.86
C SER A 267 -22.57 -11.10 17.27
N GLN A 268 -23.45 -11.14 18.25
CA GLN A 268 -23.08 -10.85 19.64
C GLN A 268 -22.08 -11.86 20.22
N GLU A 269 -22.19 -13.12 19.83
CA GLU A 269 -21.23 -14.18 20.20
C GLU A 269 -19.87 -13.98 19.54
N GLU A 270 -19.85 -13.66 18.27
CA GLU A 270 -18.61 -13.36 17.54
C GLU A 270 -17.91 -12.13 18.12
N ARG A 271 -18.67 -11.13 18.58
CA ARG A 271 -18.11 -9.95 19.26
C ARG A 271 -17.39 -10.32 20.55
N GLN A 272 -17.97 -11.19 21.35
CA GLN A 272 -17.32 -11.65 22.59
C GLN A 272 -16.04 -12.43 22.32
N ILE A 273 -16.06 -13.34 21.36
CA ILE A 273 -14.90 -14.14 20.97
C ILE A 273 -13.77 -13.24 20.46
N VAL A 274 -14.09 -12.28 19.57
CA VAL A 274 -13.13 -11.32 19.05
C VAL A 274 -12.59 -10.42 20.17
N SER A 275 -13.44 -10.01 21.11
CA SER A 275 -13.05 -9.23 22.29
C SER A 275 -11.98 -9.92 23.11
N TYR A 276 -12.22 -11.18 23.49
CA TYR A 276 -11.27 -11.96 24.26
C TYR A 276 -9.98 -12.21 23.51
N HIS A 277 -10.07 -12.41 22.20
CA HIS A 277 -8.90 -12.63 21.36
C HIS A 277 -8.02 -11.37 21.24
N GLU A 278 -8.63 -10.22 20.97
CA GLU A 278 -7.93 -8.93 20.85
C GLU A 278 -7.33 -8.48 22.20
N VAL A 279 -8.06 -8.64 23.28
CA VAL A 279 -7.55 -8.36 24.64
C VAL A 279 -6.38 -9.30 24.97
N GLY A 280 -6.49 -10.58 24.60
CA GLY A 280 -5.42 -11.56 24.78
C GLY A 280 -4.16 -11.16 24.00
N HIS A 281 -4.29 -10.76 22.76
CA HIS A 281 -3.17 -10.27 21.95
C HIS A 281 -2.54 -9.00 22.53
N ALA A 282 -3.35 -8.07 23.01
CA ALA A 282 -2.84 -6.85 23.63
C ALA A 282 -2.08 -7.12 24.92
N LEU A 283 -2.60 -8.01 25.76
CA LEU A 283 -1.92 -8.42 26.98
C LEU A 283 -0.58 -9.11 26.70
N VAL A 284 -0.55 -10.02 25.72
CA VAL A 284 0.69 -10.68 25.30
C VAL A 284 1.68 -9.65 24.74
N SER A 285 1.22 -8.71 23.93
CA SER A 285 2.08 -7.65 23.39
C SER A 285 2.60 -6.72 24.48
N ALA A 286 1.77 -6.36 25.46
CA ALA A 286 2.18 -5.51 26.57
C ALA A 286 3.21 -6.15 27.51
N LEU A 287 3.21 -7.50 27.57
CA LEU A 287 4.14 -8.27 28.40
C LEU A 287 5.47 -8.61 27.68
N GLN A 288 5.59 -8.32 26.40
CA GLN A 288 6.83 -8.54 25.65
C GLN A 288 7.71 -7.29 25.68
N LYS A 289 8.96 -7.46 26.10
CA LYS A 289 9.92 -6.35 26.29
C LYS A 289 10.26 -5.55 25.03
N ASP A 290 10.04 -6.10 23.85
CA ASP A 290 10.41 -5.50 22.57
C ASP A 290 9.19 -5.13 21.69
N SER A 291 7.98 -5.11 22.28
CA SER A 291 6.76 -4.76 21.53
C SER A 291 6.41 -3.27 21.66
N GLU A 292 5.71 -2.75 20.63
CA GLU A 292 5.13 -1.40 20.71
C GLU A 292 4.10 -1.31 21.85
N PRO A 293 4.08 -0.20 22.61
CA PRO A 293 3.08 -0.01 23.65
C PRO A 293 1.67 -0.02 23.08
N VAL A 294 0.78 -0.76 23.70
CA VAL A 294 -0.63 -0.80 23.29
C VAL A 294 -1.36 0.35 23.96
N GLN A 295 -1.82 1.32 23.18
CA GLN A 295 -2.57 2.47 23.68
C GLN A 295 -4.09 2.31 23.62
N LYS A 296 -4.58 1.53 22.65
CA LYS A 296 -6.01 1.35 22.43
C LYS A 296 -6.31 0.07 21.67
N ILE A 297 -7.29 -0.67 22.13
CA ILE A 297 -7.91 -1.76 21.39
C ILE A 297 -9.35 -1.39 21.11
N THR A 298 -9.78 -1.56 19.88
CA THR A 298 -11.15 -1.31 19.48
C THR A 298 -11.71 -2.52 18.76
N ILE A 299 -12.88 -2.96 19.16
CA ILE A 299 -13.58 -4.10 18.58
C ILE A 299 -14.63 -3.62 17.58
N VAL A 300 -14.67 -4.26 16.45
CA VAL A 300 -15.59 -4.01 15.34
C VAL A 300 -16.54 -5.19 15.17
N PRO A 301 -17.77 -4.96 14.78
CA PRO A 301 -18.49 -3.76 14.40
C PRO A 301 -18.99 -2.97 15.59
N ARG A 302 -19.08 -1.70 15.40
CA ARG A 302 -19.30 -0.77 16.46
C ARG A 302 -20.72 -0.28 16.53
N THR A 303 -21.60 -1.10 16.95
CA THR A 303 -22.87 -0.65 17.46
C THR A 303 -22.89 -0.53 18.99
N ALA A 304 -21.97 -1.17 19.66
CA ALA A 304 -21.68 -1.00 21.09
C ALA A 304 -20.41 -1.79 21.44
N GLY A 305 -19.44 -1.17 22.04
CA GLY A 305 -18.28 -1.82 22.61
C GLY A 305 -16.96 -1.25 22.14
N LYS A 306 -16.38 -0.38 22.94
CA LYS A 306 -14.98 0.05 22.85
C LYS A 306 -14.20 -0.66 23.94
N VAL A 307 -13.11 -1.31 23.55
CA VAL A 307 -12.10 -1.75 24.52
C VAL A 307 -10.98 -0.74 24.46
N SER A 308 -10.75 -0.05 25.55
CA SER A 308 -9.60 0.85 25.66
C SER A 308 -8.65 0.31 26.71
N ILE A 309 -7.41 0.06 26.32
CA ILE A 309 -6.33 -0.29 27.24
C ILE A 309 -5.48 0.95 27.36
N LYS A 310 -5.32 1.46 28.59
CA LYS A 310 -4.36 2.51 28.88
C LYS A 310 -3.16 1.88 29.57
N LEU A 311 -1.99 2.07 28.99
CA LEU A 311 -0.72 1.78 29.63
C LEU A 311 -0.18 3.08 30.19
N VAL A 312 0.26 3.08 31.43
CA VAL A 312 0.96 4.20 32.06
C VAL A 312 2.39 3.75 32.32
N ASP A 313 3.34 4.62 32.02
CA ASP A 313 4.79 4.41 32.20
C ASP A 313 5.35 3.14 31.51
N GLY A 314 4.96 2.97 30.28
CA GLY A 314 5.59 2.00 29.36
C GLY A 314 5.31 0.51 29.61
N ASP A 315 5.08 0.10 30.84
CA ASP A 315 4.98 -1.33 31.19
C ASP A 315 3.83 -1.68 32.16
N GLU A 316 3.09 -0.71 32.70
CA GLU A 316 1.96 -0.99 33.59
C GLU A 316 0.60 -0.83 32.91
N LEU A 317 -0.17 -1.90 32.92
CA LEU A 317 -1.58 -1.91 32.50
C LEU A 317 -2.42 -1.28 33.62
N ILE A 318 -2.98 -0.10 33.41
CA ILE A 318 -3.77 0.61 34.43
C ILE A 318 -5.24 0.21 34.41
N GLY A 319 -5.75 -0.20 33.26
CA GLY A 319 -7.14 -0.62 33.16
C GLY A 319 -7.55 -0.99 31.75
N VAL A 320 -8.51 -1.87 31.65
CA VAL A 320 -9.22 -2.20 30.42
C VAL A 320 -10.66 -1.82 30.64
N ASP A 321 -11.13 -0.81 29.90
CA ASP A 321 -12.53 -0.41 29.91
C ASP A 321 -13.23 -1.07 28.71
N LEU A 322 -14.09 -2.04 29.01
CA LEU A 322 -14.89 -2.77 28.06
C LEU A 322 -16.33 -2.26 28.15
N THR A 323 -16.67 -1.26 27.35
CA THR A 323 -18.05 -0.82 27.23
C THR A 323 -18.74 -1.54 26.08
N SER A 324 -19.50 -2.58 26.35
CA SER A 324 -20.46 -3.16 25.43
C SER A 324 -21.86 -2.96 25.98
N GLY A 325 -22.54 -1.96 25.48
CA GLY A 325 -23.96 -1.70 25.54
C GLY A 325 -24.73 -1.86 26.87
N GLU A 326 -24.46 -2.75 27.75
CA GLU A 326 -25.09 -2.92 29.07
C GLU A 326 -24.23 -3.69 30.08
N ASP A 327 -23.10 -4.27 29.67
CA ASP A 327 -22.19 -4.99 30.57
C ASP A 327 -20.82 -4.32 30.59
N GLU A 328 -20.51 -3.66 31.69
CA GLU A 328 -19.17 -3.18 32.00
C GLU A 328 -18.33 -4.34 32.54
N VAL A 329 -17.25 -4.70 31.85
CA VAL A 329 -16.22 -5.59 32.39
C VAL A 329 -15.00 -4.75 32.69
N MET A 330 -14.73 -4.52 33.95
CA MET A 330 -13.50 -3.88 34.40
C MET A 330 -12.49 -4.94 34.84
N LEU A 331 -11.32 -4.93 34.21
CA LEU A 331 -10.16 -5.72 34.64
C LEU A 331 -9.14 -4.76 35.29
N PHE A 332 -8.86 -4.95 36.56
CA PHE A 332 -7.81 -4.24 37.29
C PHE A 332 -6.60 -5.15 37.44
N SER A 333 -5.39 -4.56 37.31
CA SER A 333 -4.14 -5.23 37.68
C SER A 333 -3.95 -5.26 39.18
#